data_fbac81ab9f6a97e3a753ac90149be635
#
_entry.id   fbac81ab9f6a97e3a753ac90149be635
#
_cell.length_a   1.000
_cell.length_b   1.000
_cell.length_c   1.000
_cell.angle_alpha   90.00
_cell.angle_beta   90.00
_cell.angle_gamma   90.00
#
_symmetry.space_group_name_H-M   'P 1'
#
loop_
_entity.id
_entity.type
_entity.pdbx_description
1 polymer ?
#
loop_
_entity_poly.entity_id
_entity_poly.type
_entity_poly.pdbx_seq_one_letter_code
_entity_poly.pdbx_strand_id
1 'polypeptide(L)'
;MSGILCTALTAMAPNRSEESWLAGSSVIAHLLERIPNDIDIHHLQQDAFEHAIEQDTNVLTRLGFVATESNVSFSEFEGTFVHALGTVKIDWVIEPERPMPLIFDPTIGVRANYAAVVARKIEMYKHGRLPKHREDLLCLLRSKASMETELDIACFRSQLAALELRAPTMKRN
;
A
#
# COMPACT_ATOMS: atom_id res chain seq x y z
N MET A 1 8.14 -9.46 3.39
CA MET A 1 6.74 -9.29 3.86
C MET A 1 6.51 -10.27 4.99
N SER A 2 5.78 -9.93 6.08
CA SER A 2 5.45 -10.92 7.12
C SER A 2 4.51 -11.98 6.55
N GLY A 3 4.63 -13.24 7.01
CA GLY A 3 3.77 -14.33 6.52
C GLY A 3 2.28 -14.01 6.65
N ILE A 4 1.86 -13.38 7.77
CA ILE A 4 0.44 -13.07 8.03
C ILE A 4 -0.09 -11.96 7.11
N LEU A 5 0.69 -10.93 6.82
CA LEU A 5 0.32 -9.87 5.88
C LEU A 5 0.18 -10.43 4.46
N CYS A 6 1.13 -11.29 4.05
CA CYS A 6 1.07 -11.97 2.75
C CYS A 6 -0.18 -12.86 2.64
N THR A 7 -0.50 -13.62 3.70
CA THR A 7 -1.71 -14.46 3.74
C THR A 7 -2.97 -13.62 3.55
N ALA A 8 -3.12 -12.52 4.28
CA ALA A 8 -4.28 -11.63 4.17
C ALA A 8 -4.39 -11.03 2.75
N LEU A 9 -3.29 -10.45 2.23
CA LEU A 9 -3.26 -9.84 0.89
C LEU A 9 -3.63 -10.84 -0.21
N THR A 10 -3.02 -12.03 -0.20
CA THR A 10 -3.29 -13.06 -1.21
C THR A 10 -4.74 -13.55 -1.15
N ALA A 11 -5.27 -13.70 0.06
CA ALA A 11 -6.65 -14.16 0.22
C ALA A 11 -7.69 -13.12 -0.24
N MET A 12 -7.41 -11.84 -0.04
CA MET A 12 -8.28 -10.74 -0.49
C MET A 12 -8.06 -10.35 -1.97
N ALA A 13 -7.00 -10.85 -2.61
CA ALA A 13 -6.66 -10.51 -4.00
C ALA A 13 -7.82 -10.70 -5.00
N PRO A 14 -8.63 -11.78 -4.92
CA PRO A 14 -9.79 -11.96 -5.81
C PRO A 14 -10.88 -10.88 -5.69
N ASN A 15 -10.92 -10.15 -4.58
CA ASN A 15 -11.87 -9.08 -4.34
C ASN A 15 -11.40 -7.73 -4.94
N ARG A 16 -10.19 -7.67 -5.49
CA ARG A 16 -9.63 -6.46 -6.11
C ARG A 16 -10.10 -6.31 -7.55
N SER A 17 -10.47 -5.09 -7.91
CA SER A 17 -10.99 -4.73 -9.24
C SER A 17 -10.61 -3.30 -9.60
N GLU A 18 -11.09 -2.80 -10.72
CA GLU A 18 -10.93 -1.38 -11.07
C GLU A 18 -11.71 -0.44 -10.13
N GLU A 19 -12.71 -0.92 -9.42
CA GLU A 19 -13.49 -0.16 -8.44
C GLU A 19 -13.00 -0.36 -6.99
N SER A 20 -12.08 -1.35 -6.78
CA SER A 20 -11.53 -1.69 -5.47
C SER A 20 -10.09 -2.16 -5.64
N TRP A 21 -9.10 -1.31 -5.41
CA TRP A 21 -7.70 -1.60 -5.68
C TRP A 21 -6.81 -1.44 -4.44
N LEU A 22 -5.74 -2.21 -4.41
CA LEU A 22 -4.70 -2.09 -3.39
C LEU A 22 -3.85 -0.85 -3.62
N ALA A 23 -3.54 -0.12 -2.55
CA ALA A 23 -2.72 1.08 -2.55
C ALA A 23 -1.64 1.04 -1.47
N GLY A 24 -1.04 2.18 -1.18
CA GLY A 24 -0.14 2.37 -0.04
C GLY A 24 1.12 1.52 -0.03
N SER A 25 1.62 1.29 1.18
CA SER A 25 2.89 0.58 1.39
C SER A 25 2.84 -0.90 1.05
N SER A 26 1.67 -1.52 1.12
CA SER A 26 1.48 -2.94 0.82
C SER A 26 1.77 -3.29 -0.64
N VAL A 27 1.51 -2.37 -1.59
CA VAL A 27 1.87 -2.52 -3.02
C VAL A 27 3.37 -2.69 -3.24
N ILE A 28 4.18 -1.98 -2.47
CA ILE A 28 5.64 -1.93 -2.60
C ILE A 28 6.37 -2.69 -1.47
N ALA A 29 5.64 -3.51 -0.70
CA ALA A 29 6.17 -4.18 0.48
C ALA A 29 7.44 -5.01 0.20
N HIS A 30 7.54 -5.61 -0.99
CA HIS A 30 8.68 -6.39 -1.42
C HIS A 30 9.95 -5.55 -1.71
N LEU A 31 9.80 -4.23 -1.85
CA LEU A 31 10.89 -3.26 -2.09
C LEU A 31 11.31 -2.54 -0.82
N LEU A 32 10.58 -2.70 0.28
CA LEU A 32 10.85 -2.04 1.55
C LEU A 32 11.70 -2.90 2.47
N GLU A 33 12.53 -2.27 3.30
CA GLU A 33 13.28 -2.93 4.37
C GLU A 33 12.44 -3.16 5.64
N ARG A 34 11.28 -2.51 5.73
CA ARG A 34 10.31 -2.68 6.80
C ARG A 34 9.07 -3.45 6.34
N ILE A 35 8.36 -4.02 7.28
CA ILE A 35 7.03 -4.56 7.04
C ILE A 35 6.02 -3.40 7.07
N PRO A 36 5.12 -3.25 6.08
CA PRO A 36 3.98 -2.35 6.18
C PRO A 36 3.14 -2.66 7.43
N ASN A 37 2.59 -1.63 8.05
CA ASN A 37 1.76 -1.78 9.25
C ASN A 37 0.30 -2.10 8.89
N ASP A 38 -0.11 -1.68 7.70
CA ASP A 38 -1.48 -1.59 7.21
C ASP A 38 -1.59 -2.08 5.77
N ILE A 39 -2.79 -2.44 5.38
CA ILE A 39 -3.19 -2.72 4.00
C ILE A 39 -4.17 -1.63 3.60
N ASP A 40 -3.78 -0.79 2.65
CA ASP A 40 -4.63 0.29 2.12
C ASP A 40 -5.42 -0.22 0.92
N ILE A 41 -6.76 -0.17 0.97
CA ILE A 41 -7.65 -0.55 -0.12
C ILE A 41 -8.53 0.64 -0.48
N HIS A 42 -8.45 1.07 -1.72
CA HIS A 42 -9.10 2.29 -2.19
C HIS A 42 -10.26 2.00 -3.13
N HIS A 43 -11.25 2.88 -3.12
CA HIS A 43 -12.51 2.77 -3.86
C HIS A 43 -12.92 4.12 -4.43
N LEU A 44 -13.68 4.13 -5.55
CA LEU A 44 -14.29 5.35 -6.10
C LEU A 44 -15.71 5.57 -5.60
N GLN A 45 -16.44 4.50 -5.29
CA GLN A 45 -17.86 4.54 -5.03
C GLN A 45 -18.18 3.92 -3.69
N GLN A 46 -19.23 4.45 -3.03
CA GLN A 46 -19.71 3.97 -1.75
C GLN A 46 -20.09 2.49 -1.79
N ASP A 47 -20.83 2.07 -2.83
CA ASP A 47 -21.26 0.68 -2.95
C ASP A 47 -20.09 -0.30 -3.08
N ALA A 48 -19.04 0.08 -3.85
CA ALA A 48 -17.83 -0.73 -3.98
C ALA A 48 -17.05 -0.81 -2.66
N PHE A 49 -17.01 0.28 -1.91
CA PHE A 49 -16.37 0.37 -0.59
C PHE A 49 -17.08 -0.55 0.42
N GLU A 50 -18.41 -0.45 0.55
CA GLU A 50 -19.18 -1.28 1.48
C GLU A 50 -19.09 -2.77 1.12
N HIS A 51 -19.21 -3.08 -0.17
CA HIS A 51 -19.08 -4.45 -0.66
C HIS A 51 -17.69 -5.04 -0.40
N ALA A 52 -16.63 -4.25 -0.59
CA ALA A 52 -15.26 -4.70 -0.32
C ALA A 52 -15.03 -5.00 1.16
N ILE A 53 -15.52 -4.14 2.07
CA ILE A 53 -15.42 -4.38 3.52
C ILE A 53 -16.08 -5.72 3.88
N GLU A 54 -17.30 -5.96 3.37
CA GLU A 54 -18.02 -7.21 3.63
C GLU A 54 -17.25 -8.43 3.10
N GLN A 55 -16.82 -8.41 1.83
CA GLN A 55 -16.14 -9.53 1.19
C GLN A 55 -14.78 -9.82 1.86
N ASP A 56 -13.99 -8.80 2.14
CA ASP A 56 -12.69 -8.94 2.75
C ASP A 56 -12.82 -9.47 4.19
N THR A 57 -13.76 -8.94 4.98
CA THR A 57 -14.04 -9.42 6.33
C THR A 57 -14.47 -10.88 6.32
N ASN A 58 -15.34 -11.30 5.38
CA ASN A 58 -15.75 -12.68 5.23
C ASN A 58 -14.56 -13.61 4.89
N VAL A 59 -13.68 -13.19 3.98
CA VAL A 59 -12.47 -13.95 3.63
C VAL A 59 -11.56 -14.10 4.83
N LEU A 60 -11.27 -13.02 5.54
CA LEU A 60 -10.41 -13.03 6.73
C LEU A 60 -10.99 -13.89 7.85
N THR A 61 -12.30 -13.81 8.10
CA THR A 61 -12.97 -14.64 9.10
C THR A 61 -12.84 -16.14 8.79
N ARG A 62 -12.99 -16.53 7.53
CA ARG A 62 -12.80 -17.93 7.09
C ARG A 62 -11.37 -18.42 7.28
N LEU A 63 -10.39 -17.53 7.28
CA LEU A 63 -8.98 -17.81 7.56
C LEU A 63 -8.65 -17.80 9.05
N GLY A 64 -9.62 -17.57 9.93
CA GLY A 64 -9.43 -17.58 11.38
C GLY A 64 -9.00 -16.23 11.97
N PHE A 65 -9.11 -15.14 11.21
CA PHE A 65 -8.94 -13.80 11.76
C PHE A 65 -10.21 -13.40 12.54
N VAL A 66 -9.99 -12.67 13.62
CA VAL A 66 -11.06 -12.08 14.44
C VAL A 66 -10.92 -10.57 14.40
N ALA A 67 -11.99 -9.88 13.99
CA ALA A 67 -12.05 -8.43 14.06
C ALA A 67 -12.14 -7.99 15.53
N THR A 68 -11.26 -7.07 15.95
CA THR A 68 -11.17 -6.63 17.36
C THR A 68 -11.49 -5.16 17.54
N GLU A 69 -11.14 -4.33 16.57
CA GLU A 69 -11.35 -2.88 16.61
C GLU A 69 -11.78 -2.41 15.22
N SER A 70 -12.67 -1.42 15.19
CA SER A 70 -13.01 -0.72 13.97
C SER A 70 -13.24 0.75 14.26
N ASN A 71 -12.81 1.59 13.33
CA ASN A 71 -13.10 3.02 13.32
C ASN A 71 -13.75 3.36 11.98
N VAL A 72 -14.87 4.06 12.03
CA VAL A 72 -15.71 4.33 10.84
C VAL A 72 -15.87 5.83 10.68
N SER A 73 -15.57 6.32 9.49
CA SER A 73 -15.95 7.64 9.03
C SER A 73 -16.76 7.53 7.73
N PHE A 74 -17.21 8.62 7.18
CA PHE A 74 -17.99 8.62 5.94
C PHE A 74 -17.21 8.05 4.74
N SER A 75 -15.90 8.26 4.68
CA SER A 75 -15.04 7.87 3.55
C SER A 75 -13.93 6.90 3.92
N GLU A 76 -13.91 6.41 5.15
CA GLU A 76 -12.83 5.55 5.65
C GLU A 76 -13.36 4.56 6.68
N PHE A 77 -12.95 3.32 6.57
CA PHE A 77 -13.16 2.28 7.57
C PHE A 77 -11.81 1.64 7.89
N GLU A 78 -11.36 1.77 9.13
CA GLU A 78 -10.18 1.08 9.65
C GLU A 78 -10.60 -0.15 10.44
N GLY A 79 -10.05 -1.31 10.11
CA GLY A 79 -10.29 -2.57 10.82
C GLY A 79 -9.00 -3.21 11.31
N THR A 80 -9.01 -3.68 12.56
CA THR A 80 -7.93 -4.49 13.15
C THR A 80 -8.37 -5.94 13.24
N PHE A 81 -7.58 -6.84 12.64
CA PHE A 81 -7.85 -8.27 12.56
C PHE A 81 -6.72 -9.05 13.24
N VAL A 82 -7.08 -9.85 14.24
CA VAL A 82 -6.14 -10.68 15.02
C VAL A 82 -6.23 -12.13 14.58
N HIS A 83 -5.09 -12.75 14.38
CA HIS A 83 -4.92 -14.18 14.11
C HIS A 83 -3.85 -14.75 15.03
N ALA A 84 -3.78 -16.08 15.20
CA ALA A 84 -2.76 -16.75 16.01
C ALA A 84 -1.30 -16.42 15.60
N LEU A 85 -1.09 -16.04 14.34
CA LEU A 85 0.22 -15.70 13.77
C LEU A 85 0.54 -14.19 13.78
N GLY A 86 -0.38 -13.34 14.25
CA GLY A 86 -0.16 -11.89 14.34
C GLY A 86 -1.41 -11.07 14.02
N THR A 87 -1.21 -9.78 13.88
CA THR A 87 -2.28 -8.80 13.64
C THR A 87 -2.09 -8.13 12.29
N VAL A 88 -3.19 -7.84 11.60
CA VAL A 88 -3.24 -7.07 10.37
C VAL A 88 -4.21 -5.91 10.57
N LYS A 89 -3.82 -4.71 10.14
CA LYS A 89 -4.70 -3.54 10.01
C LYS A 89 -5.05 -3.35 8.56
N ILE A 90 -6.28 -2.97 8.30
CA ILE A 90 -6.78 -2.71 6.95
C ILE A 90 -7.54 -1.39 6.95
N ASP A 91 -7.18 -0.53 6.02
CA ASP A 91 -7.81 0.75 5.80
C ASP A 91 -8.51 0.71 4.44
N TRP A 92 -9.85 0.73 4.44
CA TRP A 92 -10.66 0.92 3.26
C TRP A 92 -10.99 2.40 3.14
N VAL A 93 -10.73 2.99 1.97
CA VAL A 93 -10.82 4.43 1.76
C VAL A 93 -11.56 4.74 0.45
N ILE A 94 -12.46 5.72 0.47
CA ILE A 94 -13.06 6.29 -0.74
C ILE A 94 -12.17 7.44 -1.22
N GLU A 95 -11.64 7.32 -2.44
CA GLU A 95 -10.84 8.35 -3.08
C GLU A 95 -11.64 9.08 -4.16
N PRO A 96 -11.40 10.38 -4.36
CA PRO A 96 -12.09 11.15 -5.39
C PRO A 96 -11.68 10.76 -6.82
N GLU A 97 -10.47 10.19 -6.96
CA GLU A 97 -9.89 9.85 -8.26
C GLU A 97 -9.13 8.52 -8.19
N ARG A 98 -9.19 7.80 -9.30
CA ARG A 98 -8.46 6.54 -9.47
C ARG A 98 -7.10 6.78 -10.14
N PRO A 99 -5.99 6.24 -9.61
CA PRO A 99 -4.70 6.30 -10.28
C PRO A 99 -4.72 5.48 -11.59
N MET A 100 -4.20 6.03 -12.67
CA MET A 100 -4.16 5.34 -13.96
C MET A 100 -2.72 5.16 -14.44
N PRO A 101 -2.40 4.03 -15.08
CA PRO A 101 -3.21 2.79 -15.13
C PRO A 101 -3.20 2.05 -13.80
N LEU A 102 -4.24 1.28 -13.51
CA LEU A 102 -4.18 0.23 -12.52
C LEU A 102 -3.44 -0.98 -13.10
N ILE A 103 -2.77 -1.74 -12.26
CA ILE A 103 -1.97 -2.90 -12.65
C ILE A 103 -2.59 -4.17 -12.03
N PHE A 104 -2.77 -5.21 -12.84
CA PHE A 104 -3.11 -6.52 -12.31
C PHE A 104 -1.83 -7.24 -11.86
N ASP A 105 -1.79 -7.61 -10.60
CA ASP A 105 -0.73 -8.42 -9.99
C ASP A 105 -1.30 -9.79 -9.61
N PRO A 106 -0.73 -10.90 -10.07
CA PRO A 106 -1.30 -12.24 -9.85
C PRO A 106 -1.32 -12.66 -8.37
N THR A 107 -0.56 -12.00 -7.51
CA THR A 107 -0.45 -12.34 -6.08
C THR A 107 -1.40 -11.53 -5.20
N ILE A 108 -1.55 -10.24 -5.50
CA ILE A 108 -2.26 -9.27 -4.65
C ILE A 108 -3.48 -8.64 -5.33
N GLY A 109 -3.79 -9.04 -6.58
CA GLY A 109 -4.93 -8.55 -7.34
C GLY A 109 -4.68 -7.20 -8.00
N VAL A 110 -5.74 -6.43 -8.25
CA VAL A 110 -5.63 -5.10 -8.86
C VAL A 110 -5.04 -4.11 -7.87
N ARG A 111 -4.04 -3.35 -8.31
CA ARG A 111 -3.29 -2.40 -7.49
C ARG A 111 -3.01 -1.09 -8.20
N ALA A 112 -2.72 -0.05 -7.44
CA ALA A 112 -2.12 1.17 -7.96
C ALA A 112 -0.75 0.88 -8.60
N ASN A 113 -0.39 1.62 -9.64
CA ASN A 113 0.95 1.57 -10.23
C ASN A 113 1.99 2.19 -9.28
N TYR A 114 3.26 1.86 -9.47
CA TYR A 114 4.34 2.36 -8.61
C TYR A 114 4.48 3.88 -8.67
N ALA A 115 4.22 4.51 -9.80
CA ALA A 115 4.29 5.97 -9.90
C ALA A 115 3.29 6.66 -8.98
N ALA A 116 2.04 6.16 -8.91
CA ALA A 116 1.02 6.69 -8.01
C ALA A 116 1.39 6.49 -6.53
N VAL A 117 1.88 5.30 -6.15
CA VAL A 117 2.32 5.02 -4.78
C VAL A 117 3.49 5.91 -4.37
N VAL A 118 4.47 6.09 -5.26
CA VAL A 118 5.64 6.97 -5.02
C VAL A 118 5.20 8.42 -4.89
N ALA A 119 4.33 8.91 -5.79
CA ALA A 119 3.81 10.28 -5.75
C ALA A 119 3.12 10.57 -4.41
N ARG A 120 2.27 9.66 -3.95
CA ARG A 120 1.57 9.80 -2.65
C ARG A 120 2.57 9.82 -1.48
N LYS A 121 3.60 8.96 -1.47
CA LYS A 121 4.64 8.98 -0.43
C LYS A 121 5.47 10.26 -0.42
N ILE A 122 5.78 10.81 -1.58
CA ILE A 122 6.44 12.11 -1.71
C ILE A 122 5.57 13.22 -1.10
N GLU A 123 4.30 13.23 -1.43
CA GLU A 123 3.34 14.19 -0.89
C GLU A 123 3.23 14.09 0.64
N MET A 124 3.02 12.88 1.16
CA MET A 124 2.95 12.64 2.61
C MET A 124 4.25 13.07 3.31
N TYR A 125 5.40 12.82 2.69
CA TYR A 125 6.67 13.28 3.26
C TYR A 125 6.83 14.80 3.20
N LYS A 126 6.37 15.47 2.13
CA LYS A 126 6.38 16.95 2.04
C LYS A 126 5.60 17.58 3.18
N HIS A 127 4.43 17.05 3.48
CA HIS A 127 3.52 17.62 4.50
C HIS A 127 3.92 17.25 5.93
N GLY A 128 4.22 15.97 6.19
CA GLY A 128 4.37 15.45 7.54
C GLY A 128 5.81 15.23 8.00
N ARG A 129 6.78 15.14 7.07
CA ARG A 129 8.20 14.83 7.33
C ARG A 129 8.42 13.57 8.19
N LEU A 130 7.47 12.63 8.18
CA LEU A 130 7.55 11.43 9.00
C LEU A 130 8.71 10.53 8.56
N PRO A 131 9.52 10.03 9.51
CA PRO A 131 10.69 9.18 9.21
C PRO A 131 10.35 7.97 8.33
N LYS A 132 9.21 7.31 8.57
CA LYS A 132 8.78 6.14 7.79
C LYS A 132 8.69 6.43 6.29
N HIS A 133 8.18 7.59 5.90
CA HIS A 133 8.06 7.95 4.47
C HIS A 133 9.41 8.26 3.86
N ARG A 134 10.32 8.87 4.62
CA ARG A 134 11.70 9.10 4.21
C ARG A 134 12.42 7.79 3.93
N GLU A 135 12.33 6.85 4.85
CA GLU A 135 12.94 5.53 4.74
C GLU A 135 12.41 4.76 3.55
N ASP A 136 11.09 4.73 3.37
CA ASP A 136 10.46 4.10 2.21
C ASP A 136 10.98 4.69 0.90
N LEU A 137 11.01 6.02 0.76
CA LEU A 137 11.50 6.68 -0.45
C LEU A 137 12.98 6.37 -0.74
N LEU A 138 13.81 6.27 0.29
CA LEU A 138 15.21 5.87 0.13
C LEU A 138 15.37 4.38 -0.25
N CYS A 139 14.53 3.48 0.29
CA CYS A 139 14.47 2.09 -0.13
C CYS A 139 14.08 1.97 -1.61
N LEU A 140 13.03 2.69 -2.02
CA LEU A 140 12.58 2.71 -3.41
C LEU A 140 13.64 3.25 -4.37
N LEU A 141 14.41 4.26 -3.94
CA LEU A 141 15.53 4.78 -4.74
C LEU A 141 16.64 3.72 -4.97
N ARG A 142 16.87 2.85 -3.99
CA ARG A 142 17.83 1.72 -4.11
C ARG A 142 17.27 0.61 -5.03
N SER A 143 16.00 0.34 -4.95
CA SER A 143 15.29 -0.72 -5.69
C SER A 143 14.71 -0.26 -7.03
N LYS A 144 15.12 0.91 -7.54
CA LYS A 144 14.52 1.57 -8.71
C LYS A 144 14.41 0.71 -9.97
N ALA A 145 15.38 -0.19 -10.20
CA ALA A 145 15.37 -1.08 -11.38
C ALA A 145 14.11 -1.97 -11.43
N SER A 146 13.54 -2.32 -10.29
CA SER A 146 12.31 -3.12 -10.21
C SER A 146 11.05 -2.32 -10.55
N MET A 147 11.15 -1.01 -10.74
CA MET A 147 10.01 -0.11 -10.97
C MET A 147 10.07 0.61 -12.31
N GLU A 148 11.12 0.40 -13.13
CA GLU A 148 11.37 1.17 -14.37
C GLU A 148 10.24 1.08 -15.41
N THR A 149 9.43 0.05 -15.37
CA THR A 149 8.28 -0.13 -16.28
C THR A 149 7.07 0.72 -15.87
N GLU A 150 6.99 1.16 -14.62
CA GLU A 150 5.84 1.89 -14.06
C GLU A 150 6.22 3.27 -13.50
N LEU A 151 7.52 3.61 -13.42
CA LEU A 151 8.01 4.84 -12.80
C LEU A 151 9.12 5.48 -13.63
N ASP A 152 8.98 6.76 -13.95
CA ASP A 152 10.07 7.59 -14.49
C ASP A 152 11.14 7.82 -13.40
N ILE A 153 12.22 7.05 -13.49
CA ILE A 153 13.32 7.08 -12.51
C ILE A 153 14.06 8.42 -12.50
N ALA A 154 14.17 9.11 -13.63
CA ALA A 154 14.83 10.41 -13.71
C ALA A 154 14.01 11.48 -12.98
N CYS A 155 12.71 11.51 -13.24
CA CYS A 155 11.77 12.39 -12.53
C CYS A 155 11.77 12.09 -11.02
N PHE A 156 11.68 10.82 -10.63
CA PHE A 156 11.71 10.40 -9.22
C PHE A 156 12.96 10.89 -8.50
N ARG A 157 14.14 10.69 -9.10
CA ARG A 157 15.42 11.19 -8.51
C ARG A 157 15.44 12.71 -8.35
N SER A 158 14.92 13.44 -9.35
CA SER A 158 14.84 14.90 -9.29
C SER A 158 13.93 15.36 -8.14
N GLN A 159 12.77 14.71 -7.97
CA GLN A 159 11.86 15.00 -6.86
C GLN A 159 12.49 14.73 -5.49
N LEU A 160 13.23 13.62 -5.33
CA LEU A 160 13.92 13.32 -4.09
C LEU A 160 15.06 14.29 -3.80
N ALA A 161 15.80 14.72 -4.83
CA ALA A 161 16.84 15.72 -4.68
C ALA A 161 16.27 17.06 -4.21
N ALA A 162 15.12 17.47 -4.71
CA ALA A 162 14.40 18.66 -4.26
C ALA A 162 13.93 18.57 -2.79
N LEU A 163 13.76 17.35 -2.28
CA LEU A 163 13.44 17.09 -0.87
C LEU A 163 14.68 16.89 0.02
N GLU A 164 15.88 17.11 -0.53
CA GLU A 164 17.17 16.84 0.13
C GLU A 164 17.39 15.35 0.50
N LEU A 165 16.63 14.46 -0.11
CA LEU A 165 16.75 13.02 0.06
C LEU A 165 17.80 12.48 -0.92
N ARG A 166 18.97 12.11 -0.42
CA ARG A 166 20.04 11.47 -1.19
C ARG A 166 20.27 10.06 -0.69
N ALA A 167 20.47 9.12 -1.61
CA ALA A 167 20.95 7.81 -1.21
C ALA A 167 22.30 7.97 -0.48
N PRO A 168 22.53 7.24 0.62
CA PRO A 168 23.84 7.25 1.27
C PRO A 168 24.88 6.83 0.23
N THR A 169 25.94 7.63 0.11
CA THR A 169 27.09 7.29 -0.73
C THR A 169 27.71 6.02 -0.16
N MET A 170 27.68 4.91 -0.91
CA MET A 170 28.45 3.73 -0.53
C MET A 170 29.92 4.17 -0.44
N LYS A 171 30.48 4.20 0.76
CA LYS A 171 31.92 4.26 0.89
C LYS A 171 32.48 2.98 0.29
N ARG A 172 33.14 3.07 -0.84
CA ARG A 172 33.96 1.97 -1.36
C ARG A 172 35.10 1.78 -0.34
N ASN A 173 35.01 0.67 0.40
CA ASN A 173 36.17 0.14 1.13
C ASN A 173 37.09 -0.56 0.14
#